data_488d11ec6c768afaee102d5ce50c06f6
#
_entry.id   488d11ec6c768afaee102d5ce50c06f6
#
_cell.length_a   1.000
_cell.length_b   1.000
_cell.length_c   1.000
_cell.angle_alpha   90.00
_cell.angle_beta   90.00
_cell.angle_gamma   90.00
#
_symmetry.space_group_name_H-M   'P 1'
#
loop_
_entity.id
_entity.type
_entity.pdbx_description
1 polymer ?
#
loop_
_entity_poly.entity_id
_entity_poly.type
_entity_poly.pdbx_seq_one_letter_code
_entity_poly.pdbx_strand_id
1 'polypeptide(L)'
;YILILSFSFLAIVSIRGAVRLFFIVSPMIILVASMLPSKLHELIKKSKDEFLRMILIILLIATIIIFLYTFMQYTSSSVYQAKATVPGIYEQQWQGAMSWVRENTPVNSVFVHWWDYGYWVQTIGERPTVTDGGHFTVYWDHLIGRYLLTSPFPKAALSFMKTHDVSYLLIDSTDLGKYSAYSSIGSDSTGKDRYSFIPSMISNPNQIQETKNGTIRIYNGGFGIDDDIIYEKDGEKVLLSNSNTGLAGIIIEYEGTSIKKIEGVFAQNGNQISLPLRYAYYNKKFYDFQGGLNITVMIIPSVIDNPNGGANLDNTGALIYLSNKTRNSLFAKLYLMNDPLKEYTTISLSHVEEDTVTKYLNSQGANLDFVYYNGFRGPIKIWKVDYPENIIKERGFLNLSGEYAGLDNITFVK
;
A
#
# COMPACT_ATOMS: atom_id res chain seq x y z
N TYR A 1 25.54 35.23 13.33
CA TYR A 1 26.22 34.72 12.12
C TYR A 1 26.35 33.18 12.14
N ILE A 2 26.82 32.57 13.24
CA ILE A 2 27.01 31.09 13.35
C ILE A 2 25.72 30.37 13.10
N LEU A 3 24.61 30.82 13.68
CA LEU A 3 23.26 30.21 13.49
C LEU A 3 22.82 30.27 12.02
N ILE A 4 23.00 31.41 11.35
CA ILE A 4 22.66 31.57 9.93
C ILE A 4 23.51 30.64 9.07
N LEU A 5 24.80 30.53 9.36
CA LEU A 5 25.70 29.62 8.62
C LEU A 5 25.29 28.14 8.77
N SER A 6 24.99 27.75 10.00
CA SER A 6 24.54 26.37 10.29
C SER A 6 23.23 26.03 9.56
N PHE A 7 22.24 26.93 9.57
CA PHE A 7 20.99 26.71 8.85
C PHE A 7 21.14 26.79 7.33
N SER A 8 22.04 27.62 6.82
CA SER A 8 22.38 27.66 5.39
C SER A 8 22.99 26.32 4.94
N PHE A 9 23.88 25.75 5.76
CA PHE A 9 24.43 24.42 5.51
C PHE A 9 23.32 23.34 5.50
N LEU A 10 22.42 23.36 6.49
CA LEU A 10 21.26 22.45 6.54
C LEU A 10 20.35 22.63 5.33
N ALA A 11 20.16 23.87 4.84
CA ALA A 11 19.37 24.12 3.63
C ALA A 11 20.00 23.45 2.41
N ILE A 12 21.33 23.58 2.23
CA ILE A 12 22.06 22.95 1.12
C ILE A 12 21.97 21.42 1.19
N VAL A 13 22.13 20.84 2.38
CA VAL A 13 21.97 19.39 2.59
C VAL A 13 20.55 18.94 2.29
N SER A 14 19.55 19.73 2.67
CA SER A 14 18.13 19.44 2.44
C SER A 14 17.75 19.40 0.95
N ILE A 15 18.43 20.17 0.10
CA ILE A 15 18.23 20.14 -1.36
C ILE A 15 18.58 18.75 -1.95
N ARG A 16 19.55 18.06 -1.36
CA ARG A 16 19.97 16.70 -1.79
C ARG A 16 19.35 15.58 -0.98
N GLY A 17 18.70 15.91 0.12
CA GLY A 17 18.07 14.95 1.04
C GLY A 17 16.56 14.83 0.83
N ALA A 18 15.88 14.31 1.85
CA ALA A 18 14.43 14.19 1.83
C ALA A 18 13.76 15.58 1.90
N VAL A 19 12.75 15.81 1.05
CA VAL A 19 11.93 17.03 1.02
C VAL A 19 11.39 17.41 2.41
N ARG A 20 11.18 16.42 3.27
CA ARG A 20 10.74 16.61 4.67
C ARG A 20 11.68 17.47 5.51
N LEU A 21 12.95 17.60 5.16
CA LEU A 21 13.91 18.45 5.90
C LEU A 21 13.67 19.95 5.66
N PHE A 22 12.94 20.34 4.62
CA PHE A 22 12.64 21.75 4.36
C PHE A 22 11.83 22.41 5.47
N PHE A 23 11.00 21.68 6.21
CA PHE A 23 10.23 22.28 7.30
C PHE A 23 11.14 22.79 8.44
N ILE A 24 12.31 22.16 8.67
CA ILE A 24 13.28 22.60 9.68
C ILE A 24 13.94 23.93 9.29
N VAL A 25 14.17 24.12 7.99
CA VAL A 25 14.87 25.29 7.43
C VAL A 25 13.92 26.46 7.18
N SER A 26 12.64 26.20 6.93
CA SER A 26 11.62 27.20 6.60
C SER A 26 11.53 28.37 7.60
N PRO A 27 11.50 28.17 8.94
CA PRO A 27 11.47 29.29 9.89
C PRO A 27 12.65 30.23 9.77
N MET A 28 13.85 29.70 9.48
CA MET A 28 15.05 30.53 9.30
C MET A 28 15.05 31.31 8.00
N ILE A 29 14.58 30.70 6.91
CA ILE A 29 14.41 31.40 5.62
C ILE A 29 13.46 32.59 5.81
N ILE A 30 12.35 32.38 6.51
CA ILE A 30 11.38 33.44 6.79
C ILE A 30 12.01 34.56 7.65
N LEU A 31 12.77 34.21 8.70
CA LEU A 31 13.46 35.19 9.54
C LEU A 31 14.45 36.01 8.74
N VAL A 32 15.30 35.39 7.93
CA VAL A 32 16.28 36.09 7.08
C VAL A 32 15.57 36.97 6.05
N ALA A 33 14.52 36.45 5.40
CA ALA A 33 13.74 37.23 4.44
C ALA A 33 13.06 38.44 5.09
N SER A 34 12.55 38.30 6.32
CA SER A 34 11.90 39.41 7.05
C SER A 34 12.87 40.54 7.44
N MET A 35 14.18 40.29 7.45
CA MET A 35 15.18 41.34 7.68
C MET A 35 15.33 42.30 6.48
N LEU A 36 14.93 41.87 5.27
CA LEU A 36 15.11 42.68 4.05
C LEU A 36 14.32 44.00 4.08
N PRO A 37 13.04 44.06 4.42
CA PRO A 37 12.29 45.31 4.55
C PRO A 37 12.89 46.25 5.58
N SER A 38 13.32 45.71 6.73
CA SER A 38 13.94 46.50 7.80
C SER A 38 15.27 47.12 7.34
N LYS A 39 16.07 46.35 6.60
CA LYS A 39 17.35 46.84 6.04
C LYS A 39 17.14 47.90 4.95
N LEU A 40 16.18 47.71 4.07
CA LEU A 40 15.81 48.69 3.07
C LEU A 40 15.34 50.00 3.72
N HIS A 41 14.52 49.93 4.75
CA HIS A 41 14.05 51.08 5.50
C HIS A 41 15.20 51.84 6.17
N GLU A 42 16.16 51.13 6.77
CA GLU A 42 17.38 51.73 7.35
C GLU A 42 18.22 52.47 6.29
N LEU A 43 18.42 51.86 5.11
CA LEU A 43 19.16 52.45 4.01
C LEU A 43 18.47 53.69 3.44
N ILE A 44 17.14 53.71 3.33
CA ILE A 44 16.35 54.87 2.91
C ILE A 44 16.59 56.04 3.86
N LYS A 45 16.62 55.80 5.18
CA LYS A 45 16.88 56.85 6.19
C LYS A 45 18.31 57.43 6.12
N LYS A 46 19.27 56.60 5.75
CA LYS A 46 20.70 56.99 5.67
C LYS A 46 21.09 57.63 4.33
N SER A 47 20.30 57.41 3.29
CA SER A 47 20.61 57.89 1.93
C SER A 47 20.44 59.44 1.86
N LYS A 48 21.49 60.12 1.41
CA LYS A 48 21.48 61.56 1.10
C LYS A 48 21.20 61.86 -0.37
N ASP A 49 21.35 60.87 -1.25
CA ASP A 49 21.07 60.93 -2.67
C ASP A 49 19.57 60.67 -2.92
N GLU A 50 18.91 61.66 -3.52
CA GLU A 50 17.46 61.57 -3.79
C GLU A 50 17.10 60.44 -4.80
N PHE A 51 17.96 60.25 -5.81
CA PHE A 51 17.72 59.21 -6.82
C PHE A 51 17.86 57.80 -6.22
N LEU A 52 18.93 57.57 -5.46
CA LEU A 52 19.13 56.34 -4.73
C LEU A 52 18.00 56.08 -3.73
N ARG A 53 17.56 57.09 -3.01
CA ARG A 53 16.46 57.01 -2.06
C ARG A 53 15.14 56.59 -2.76
N MET A 54 14.85 57.14 -3.92
CA MET A 54 13.70 56.76 -4.73
C MET A 54 13.74 55.28 -5.15
N ILE A 55 14.88 54.78 -5.62
CA ILE A 55 15.09 53.38 -5.97
C ILE A 55 14.84 52.47 -4.75
N LEU A 56 15.40 52.80 -3.58
CA LEU A 56 15.23 52.02 -2.35
C LEU A 56 13.77 51.99 -1.89
N ILE A 57 13.00 53.08 -2.07
CA ILE A 57 11.54 53.10 -1.78
C ILE A 57 10.79 52.14 -2.72
N ILE A 58 11.11 52.18 -4.01
CA ILE A 58 10.49 51.28 -4.99
C ILE A 58 10.78 49.83 -4.62
N LEU A 59 12.04 49.51 -4.28
CA LEU A 59 12.42 48.16 -3.84
C LEU A 59 11.70 47.73 -2.57
N LEU A 60 11.53 48.64 -1.58
CA LEU A 60 10.78 48.33 -0.37
C LEU A 60 9.30 48.02 -0.67
N ILE A 61 8.65 48.83 -1.52
CA ILE A 61 7.27 48.62 -1.92
C ILE A 61 7.13 47.26 -2.67
N ALA A 62 8.03 47.01 -3.63
CA ALA A 62 8.04 45.72 -4.36
C ALA A 62 8.23 44.54 -3.41
N THR A 63 9.14 44.62 -2.43
CA THR A 63 9.34 43.59 -1.41
C THR A 63 8.09 43.33 -0.59
N ILE A 64 7.38 44.38 -0.16
CA ILE A 64 6.13 44.26 0.60
C ILE A 64 5.05 43.58 -0.27
N ILE A 65 4.91 43.99 -1.52
CA ILE A 65 3.95 43.39 -2.46
C ILE A 65 4.24 41.89 -2.64
N ILE A 66 5.49 41.53 -2.86
CA ILE A 66 5.92 40.13 -3.02
C ILE A 66 5.58 39.35 -1.73
N PHE A 67 5.85 39.89 -0.56
CA PHE A 67 5.55 39.21 0.70
C PHE A 67 4.05 39.00 0.90
N LEU A 68 3.23 40.00 0.62
CA LEU A 68 1.76 39.89 0.69
C LEU A 68 1.24 38.85 -0.31
N TYR A 69 1.72 38.88 -1.55
CA TYR A 69 1.34 37.89 -2.56
C TYR A 69 1.71 36.48 -2.13
N THR A 70 2.95 36.29 -1.67
CA THR A 70 3.42 34.97 -1.19
C THR A 70 2.60 34.49 0.00
N PHE A 71 2.31 35.39 0.96
CA PHE A 71 1.45 35.06 2.12
C PHE A 71 0.05 34.62 1.68
N MET A 72 -0.57 35.32 0.73
CA MET A 72 -1.89 34.96 0.20
C MET A 72 -1.86 33.60 -0.49
N GLN A 73 -0.83 33.32 -1.30
CA GLN A 73 -0.67 32.03 -1.98
C GLN A 73 -0.49 30.88 -0.98
N TYR A 74 0.38 31.04 0.02
CA TYR A 74 0.58 30.03 1.05
C TYR A 74 -0.69 29.80 1.88
N THR A 75 -1.38 30.86 2.26
CA THR A 75 -2.61 30.74 3.04
C THR A 75 -3.69 30.02 2.23
N SER A 76 -3.89 30.39 0.96
CA SER A 76 -4.84 29.74 0.07
C SER A 76 -4.51 28.25 -0.14
N SER A 77 -3.25 27.95 -0.40
CA SER A 77 -2.77 26.56 -0.56
C SER A 77 -2.97 25.75 0.72
N SER A 78 -2.64 26.33 1.89
CA SER A 78 -2.79 25.65 3.18
C SER A 78 -4.26 25.37 3.50
N VAL A 79 -5.15 26.33 3.23
CA VAL A 79 -6.60 26.15 3.41
C VAL A 79 -7.13 25.07 2.47
N TYR A 80 -6.68 25.07 1.21
CA TYR A 80 -7.06 24.03 0.24
C TYR A 80 -6.59 22.66 0.68
N GLN A 81 -5.31 22.51 1.07
CA GLN A 81 -4.77 21.24 1.57
C GLN A 81 -5.49 20.79 2.84
N ALA A 82 -5.74 21.69 3.80
CA ALA A 82 -6.48 21.36 5.01
C ALA A 82 -7.86 20.81 4.68
N LYS A 83 -8.59 21.45 3.76
CA LYS A 83 -9.91 20.96 3.31
C LYS A 83 -9.85 19.64 2.57
N ALA A 84 -8.80 19.42 1.78
CA ALA A 84 -8.61 18.18 1.03
C ALA A 84 -8.18 16.99 1.91
N THR A 85 -7.59 17.26 3.08
CA THR A 85 -7.09 16.22 3.99
C THR A 85 -7.98 15.97 5.22
N VAL A 86 -9.12 16.65 5.35
CA VAL A 86 -10.10 16.41 6.42
C VAL A 86 -11.22 15.52 5.88
N PRO A 87 -11.57 14.43 6.59
CA PRO A 87 -11.17 14.06 7.96
C PRO A 87 -9.74 13.53 8.15
N GLY A 88 -8.92 13.41 7.09
CA GLY A 88 -7.56 12.89 7.16
C GLY A 88 -7.51 11.37 6.97
N ILE A 89 -6.33 10.78 7.23
CA ILE A 89 -6.08 9.35 7.06
C ILE A 89 -6.90 8.50 8.06
N TYR A 90 -7.22 9.06 9.23
CA TYR A 90 -8.08 8.43 10.23
C TYR A 90 -9.56 8.70 9.90
N GLU A 91 -10.06 7.98 8.91
CA GLU A 91 -11.42 8.10 8.37
C GLU A 91 -12.47 7.39 9.26
N GLN A 92 -13.75 7.52 8.89
CA GLN A 92 -14.87 6.88 9.62
C GLN A 92 -14.69 5.37 9.73
N GLN A 93 -14.13 4.72 8.72
CA GLN A 93 -13.82 3.30 8.73
C GLN A 93 -12.87 2.93 9.89
N TRP A 94 -11.77 3.69 10.05
CA TRP A 94 -10.84 3.49 11.17
C TRP A 94 -11.46 3.83 12.52
N GLN A 95 -12.32 4.84 12.59
CA GLN A 95 -13.05 5.18 13.81
C GLN A 95 -13.96 4.03 14.23
N GLY A 96 -14.71 3.45 13.29
CA GLY A 96 -15.54 2.27 13.53
C GLY A 96 -14.75 1.06 14.00
N ALA A 97 -13.66 0.73 13.27
CA ALA A 97 -12.81 -0.40 13.62
C ALA A 97 -12.19 -0.25 15.02
N MET A 98 -11.69 0.94 15.39
CA MET A 98 -11.08 1.16 16.70
C MET A 98 -12.12 1.21 17.83
N SER A 99 -13.33 1.68 17.58
CA SER A 99 -14.44 1.56 18.54
C SER A 99 -14.74 0.09 18.81
N TRP A 100 -14.87 -0.72 17.75
CA TRP A 100 -15.06 -2.15 17.91
C TRP A 100 -13.92 -2.81 18.69
N VAL A 101 -12.66 -2.50 18.40
CA VAL A 101 -11.48 -3.02 19.13
C VAL A 101 -11.60 -2.73 20.59
N ARG A 102 -11.89 -1.48 20.98
CA ARG A 102 -12.00 -1.05 22.37
C ARG A 102 -13.14 -1.76 23.13
N GLU A 103 -14.27 -1.95 22.47
CA GLU A 103 -15.49 -2.47 23.08
C GLU A 103 -15.56 -4.00 23.11
N ASN A 104 -14.93 -4.70 22.14
CA ASN A 104 -15.15 -6.12 21.92
C ASN A 104 -13.90 -6.99 22.14
N THR A 105 -12.76 -6.40 22.52
CA THR A 105 -11.55 -7.18 22.80
C THR A 105 -11.07 -6.98 24.24
N PRO A 106 -10.47 -7.99 24.90
CA PRO A 106 -9.86 -7.83 26.22
C PRO A 106 -8.78 -6.75 26.23
N VAL A 107 -8.62 -6.02 27.34
CA VAL A 107 -7.68 -4.88 27.44
C VAL A 107 -6.23 -5.28 27.19
N ASN A 108 -5.85 -6.50 27.56
CA ASN A 108 -4.51 -7.06 27.37
C ASN A 108 -4.30 -7.78 26.04
N SER A 109 -5.23 -7.66 25.10
CA SER A 109 -5.11 -8.29 23.77
C SER A 109 -4.04 -7.60 22.95
N VAL A 110 -3.02 -8.35 22.55
CA VAL A 110 -1.96 -7.86 21.67
C VAL A 110 -2.39 -7.94 20.22
N PHE A 111 -2.23 -6.83 19.49
CA PHE A 111 -2.49 -6.75 18.07
C PHE A 111 -1.20 -6.83 17.25
N VAL A 112 -1.27 -7.49 16.10
CA VAL A 112 -0.24 -7.43 15.06
C VAL A 112 -0.83 -6.93 13.76
N HIS A 113 -0.09 -6.05 13.10
CA HIS A 113 -0.41 -5.40 11.84
C HIS A 113 0.88 -4.82 11.26
N TRP A 114 0.82 -4.18 10.09
CA TRP A 114 1.93 -3.36 9.64
C TRP A 114 2.07 -2.12 10.54
N TRP A 115 3.29 -1.68 10.83
CA TRP A 115 3.60 -0.64 11.83
C TRP A 115 2.81 0.68 11.70
N ASP A 116 2.36 1.02 10.50
CA ASP A 116 1.62 2.26 10.21
C ASP A 116 0.40 2.49 11.11
N TYR A 117 -0.23 1.42 11.59
CA TYR A 117 -1.49 1.50 12.33
C TYR A 117 -1.30 1.46 13.86
N GLY A 118 -0.08 1.23 14.32
CA GLY A 118 0.19 0.99 15.74
C GLY A 118 -0.33 2.08 16.65
N TYR A 119 -0.08 3.33 16.33
CA TYR A 119 -0.58 4.44 17.16
C TYR A 119 -2.10 4.51 17.25
N TRP A 120 -2.84 4.14 16.22
CA TRP A 120 -4.30 4.14 16.27
C TRP A 120 -4.81 3.00 17.15
N VAL A 121 -4.23 1.82 17.04
CA VAL A 121 -4.58 0.68 17.89
C VAL A 121 -4.22 0.97 19.34
N GLN A 122 -3.06 1.58 19.62
CA GLN A 122 -2.62 1.91 20.98
C GLN A 122 -3.44 3.04 21.61
N THR A 123 -3.63 4.16 20.88
CA THR A 123 -4.20 5.38 21.47
C THR A 123 -5.72 5.43 21.42
N ILE A 124 -6.34 4.82 20.42
CA ILE A 124 -7.77 4.87 20.20
C ILE A 124 -8.42 3.52 20.47
N GLY A 125 -7.79 2.45 20.01
CA GLY A 125 -8.19 1.08 20.33
C GLY A 125 -7.84 0.67 21.76
N GLU A 126 -6.92 1.38 22.42
CA GLU A 126 -6.44 1.11 23.80
C GLU A 126 -5.92 -0.32 23.97
N ARG A 127 -5.20 -0.84 22.94
CA ARG A 127 -4.64 -2.19 22.94
C ARG A 127 -3.15 -2.17 22.58
N PRO A 128 -2.33 -3.03 23.24
CA PRO A 128 -0.91 -3.15 22.88
C PRO A 128 -0.73 -3.73 21.49
N THR A 129 0.36 -3.33 20.83
CA THR A 129 0.74 -3.76 19.49
C THR A 129 2.16 -4.29 19.46
N VAL A 130 2.47 -5.16 18.49
CA VAL A 130 3.82 -5.69 18.29
C VAL A 130 4.76 -4.60 17.79
N THR A 131 4.30 -3.79 16.81
CA THR A 131 5.06 -2.67 16.24
C THR A 131 4.19 -1.44 16.08
N ASP A 132 4.83 -0.26 16.00
CA ASP A 132 4.19 1.02 15.76
C ASP A 132 5.11 1.98 15.00
N GLY A 133 4.63 3.19 14.69
CA GLY A 133 5.37 4.23 13.97
C GLY A 133 6.57 4.82 14.73
N GLY A 134 6.80 4.45 15.98
CA GLY A 134 7.99 4.82 16.74
C GLY A 134 9.22 4.01 16.35
N HIS A 135 9.04 2.86 15.70
CA HIS A 135 10.12 1.98 15.25
C HIS A 135 11.14 1.66 16.34
N PHE A 136 10.68 1.44 17.57
CA PHE A 136 11.56 1.13 18.68
C PHE A 136 12.41 -0.12 18.40
N THR A 137 11.82 -1.10 17.71
CA THR A 137 12.50 -2.32 17.27
C THR A 137 12.28 -2.51 15.76
N VAL A 138 13.10 -1.84 14.94
CA VAL A 138 13.03 -1.92 13.46
C VAL A 138 13.14 -3.35 12.94
N TYR A 139 13.87 -4.21 13.65
CA TYR A 139 14.02 -5.62 13.30
C TYR A 139 12.67 -6.37 13.33
N TRP A 140 11.73 -5.98 14.17
CA TRP A 140 10.40 -6.59 14.19
C TRP A 140 9.56 -6.21 12.98
N ASP A 141 9.77 -5.05 12.37
CA ASP A 141 9.15 -4.71 11.09
C ASP A 141 9.62 -5.67 9.98
N HIS A 142 10.92 -6.01 9.97
CA HIS A 142 11.45 -7.05 9.10
C HIS A 142 10.81 -8.42 9.37
N LEU A 143 10.67 -8.83 10.63
CA LEU A 143 10.06 -10.10 10.99
C LEU A 143 8.58 -10.17 10.59
N ILE A 144 7.82 -9.10 10.77
CA ILE A 144 6.42 -9.01 10.32
C ILE A 144 6.35 -9.12 8.80
N GLY A 145 7.20 -8.37 8.07
CA GLY A 145 7.27 -8.49 6.61
C GLY A 145 7.55 -9.92 6.18
N ARG A 146 8.56 -10.56 6.76
CA ARG A 146 9.07 -11.88 6.33
C ARG A 146 8.23 -13.06 6.78
N TYR A 147 7.89 -13.12 8.08
CA TYR A 147 7.29 -14.31 8.68
C TYR A 147 5.77 -14.20 8.86
N LEU A 148 5.20 -13.01 8.72
CA LEU A 148 3.77 -12.82 8.79
C LEU A 148 3.19 -12.47 7.42
N LEU A 149 3.31 -11.23 6.96
CA LEU A 149 2.54 -10.72 5.83
C LEU A 149 2.89 -11.38 4.48
N THR A 150 4.18 -11.62 4.20
CA THR A 150 4.62 -12.29 2.97
C THR A 150 4.86 -13.79 3.12
N SER A 151 4.67 -14.34 4.33
CA SER A 151 4.94 -15.75 4.60
C SER A 151 4.03 -16.67 3.79
N PRO A 152 4.60 -17.64 3.04
CA PRO A 152 3.83 -18.71 2.42
C PRO A 152 3.50 -19.85 3.40
N PHE A 153 4.06 -19.82 4.63
CA PHE A 153 3.98 -20.90 5.60
C PHE A 153 3.12 -20.52 6.80
N PRO A 154 1.90 -21.07 6.94
CA PRO A 154 1.02 -20.79 8.08
C PRO A 154 1.67 -21.03 9.43
N LYS A 155 2.47 -22.10 9.57
CA LYS A 155 3.16 -22.45 10.81
C LYS A 155 4.16 -21.37 11.24
N ALA A 156 4.89 -20.77 10.30
CA ALA A 156 5.83 -19.69 10.59
C ALA A 156 5.10 -18.44 11.11
N ALA A 157 4.01 -18.06 10.45
CA ALA A 157 3.19 -16.92 10.85
C ALA A 157 2.57 -17.13 12.25
N LEU A 158 2.03 -18.32 12.51
CA LEU A 158 1.47 -18.67 13.83
C LEU A 158 2.53 -18.69 14.93
N SER A 159 3.74 -19.22 14.64
CA SER A 159 4.85 -19.24 15.60
C SER A 159 5.33 -17.83 15.92
N PHE A 160 5.45 -16.96 14.92
CA PHE A 160 5.76 -15.55 15.12
C PHE A 160 4.71 -14.88 16.02
N MET A 161 3.44 -15.00 15.67
CA MET A 161 2.35 -14.42 16.45
C MET A 161 2.29 -14.97 17.89
N LYS A 162 2.45 -16.29 18.07
CA LYS A 162 2.47 -16.92 19.40
C LYS A 162 3.63 -16.42 20.25
N THR A 163 4.79 -16.17 19.66
CA THR A 163 5.98 -15.69 20.36
C THR A 163 5.76 -14.28 20.92
N HIS A 164 5.03 -13.44 20.23
CA HIS A 164 4.67 -12.09 20.64
C HIS A 164 3.34 -12.00 21.41
N ASP A 165 2.79 -13.14 21.85
CA ASP A 165 1.51 -13.24 22.58
C ASP A 165 0.34 -12.53 21.85
N VAL A 166 0.34 -12.55 20.51
CA VAL A 166 -0.67 -11.91 19.67
C VAL A 166 -2.03 -12.55 19.87
N SER A 167 -3.05 -11.74 20.09
CA SER A 167 -4.44 -12.17 20.19
C SER A 167 -5.22 -11.88 18.91
N TYR A 168 -4.85 -10.81 18.21
CA TYR A 168 -5.55 -10.36 17.00
C TYR A 168 -4.59 -9.93 15.90
N LEU A 169 -4.93 -10.31 14.66
CA LEU A 169 -4.32 -9.82 13.42
C LEU A 169 -5.24 -8.77 12.80
N LEU A 170 -4.70 -7.62 12.39
CA LEU A 170 -5.43 -6.57 11.69
C LEU A 170 -4.77 -6.28 10.34
N ILE A 171 -5.56 -6.23 9.28
CA ILE A 171 -5.10 -5.85 7.93
C ILE A 171 -6.10 -4.84 7.32
N ASP A 172 -5.54 -3.83 6.66
CA ASP A 172 -6.27 -2.76 5.98
C ASP A 172 -6.09 -2.85 4.46
N SER A 173 -7.03 -2.28 3.70
CA SER A 173 -6.97 -2.29 2.23
C SER A 173 -5.75 -1.59 1.64
N THR A 174 -5.20 -0.59 2.35
CA THR A 174 -3.99 0.14 1.91
C THR A 174 -2.73 -0.74 1.96
N ASP A 175 -2.76 -1.87 2.67
CA ASP A 175 -1.66 -2.84 2.71
C ASP A 175 -1.40 -3.49 1.35
N LEU A 176 -2.40 -3.51 0.44
CA LEU A 176 -2.17 -3.92 -0.94
C LEU A 176 -1.13 -3.05 -1.63
N GLY A 177 -1.24 -1.74 -1.52
CA GLY A 177 -0.27 -0.79 -2.07
C GLY A 177 1.07 -0.78 -1.34
N LYS A 178 1.09 -1.19 -0.06
CA LYS A 178 2.29 -1.28 0.77
C LYS A 178 3.03 -2.62 0.62
N TYR A 179 2.48 -3.56 -0.16
CA TYR A 179 3.07 -4.91 -0.30
C TYR A 179 4.54 -4.85 -0.72
N SER A 180 4.90 -3.99 -1.66
CA SER A 180 6.29 -3.82 -2.09
C SER A 180 7.21 -3.33 -0.97
N ALA A 181 6.71 -2.47 -0.06
CA ALA A 181 7.48 -1.96 1.06
C ALA A 181 7.76 -3.07 2.09
N TYR A 182 6.73 -3.76 2.60
CA TYR A 182 6.97 -4.77 3.62
C TYR A 182 7.58 -6.06 3.07
N SER A 183 7.40 -6.37 1.79
CA SER A 183 8.13 -7.49 1.15
C SER A 183 9.61 -7.17 0.95
N SER A 184 9.95 -5.92 0.62
CA SER A 184 11.34 -5.46 0.59
C SER A 184 12.00 -5.49 1.96
N ILE A 185 11.32 -4.93 2.98
CA ILE A 185 11.79 -4.92 4.37
C ILE A 185 11.92 -6.36 4.91
N GLY A 186 10.99 -7.26 4.56
CA GLY A 186 11.00 -8.67 4.93
C GLY A 186 11.98 -9.54 4.14
N SER A 187 12.68 -8.98 3.15
CA SER A 187 13.69 -9.71 2.36
C SER A 187 14.99 -9.91 3.14
N ASP A 188 15.79 -10.85 2.68
CA ASP A 188 17.16 -11.08 3.17
C ASP A 188 18.12 -9.92 2.80
N SER A 189 19.40 -10.09 3.10
CA SER A 189 20.43 -9.09 2.80
C SER A 189 20.56 -8.76 1.29
N THR A 190 20.08 -9.63 0.40
CA THR A 190 20.02 -9.34 -1.05
C THR A 190 18.87 -8.42 -1.43
N GLY A 191 17.86 -8.26 -0.54
CA GLY A 191 16.66 -7.47 -0.77
C GLY A 191 15.71 -8.04 -1.81
N LYS A 192 15.87 -9.32 -2.22
CA LYS A 192 15.18 -9.88 -3.39
C LYS A 192 14.36 -11.13 -3.11
N ASP A 193 14.70 -11.95 -2.12
CA ASP A 193 14.09 -13.26 -1.91
C ASP A 193 12.56 -13.19 -1.65
N ARG A 194 12.09 -12.16 -0.97
CA ARG A 194 10.68 -11.90 -0.69
C ARG A 194 10.08 -10.78 -1.51
N TYR A 195 10.92 -9.89 -2.06
CA TYR A 195 10.43 -8.71 -2.77
C TYR A 195 9.43 -9.07 -3.86
N SER A 196 8.30 -8.40 -3.80
CA SER A 196 7.23 -8.51 -4.76
C SER A 196 6.26 -7.33 -4.62
N PHE A 197 5.27 -7.25 -5.49
CA PHE A 197 4.24 -6.23 -5.51
C PHE A 197 2.92 -6.81 -6.02
N ILE A 198 1.81 -6.14 -5.71
CA ILE A 198 0.47 -6.58 -6.11
C ILE A 198 -0.17 -5.47 -6.93
N PRO A 199 -0.12 -5.54 -8.27
CA PRO A 199 -0.74 -4.53 -9.12
C PRO A 199 -2.24 -4.75 -9.30
N SER A 200 -2.96 -3.64 -9.44
CA SER A 200 -4.35 -3.60 -9.89
C SER A 200 -4.39 -3.24 -11.37
N MET A 201 -5.27 -3.85 -12.12
CA MET A 201 -5.48 -3.62 -13.55
C MET A 201 -6.94 -3.31 -13.81
N ILE A 202 -7.21 -2.42 -14.75
CA ILE A 202 -8.57 -2.01 -15.14
C ILE A 202 -8.89 -2.61 -16.50
N SER A 203 -10.11 -3.07 -16.67
CA SER A 203 -10.64 -3.53 -17.95
C SER A 203 -10.67 -2.36 -18.93
N ASN A 204 -10.21 -2.58 -20.16
CA ASN A 204 -10.30 -1.62 -21.23
C ASN A 204 -11.68 -1.71 -21.89
N PRO A 205 -12.58 -0.74 -21.70
CA PRO A 205 -13.93 -0.83 -22.24
C PRO A 205 -13.98 -0.84 -23.77
N ASN A 206 -12.94 -0.27 -24.45
CA ASN A 206 -12.87 -0.26 -25.90
C ASN A 206 -12.39 -1.59 -26.50
N GLN A 207 -11.95 -2.53 -25.70
CA GLN A 207 -11.44 -3.84 -26.11
C GLN A 207 -12.32 -4.99 -25.60
N ILE A 208 -13.53 -4.71 -25.14
CA ILE A 208 -14.50 -5.74 -24.79
C ILE A 208 -15.05 -6.32 -26.08
N GLN A 209 -15.01 -7.65 -26.21
CA GLN A 209 -15.49 -8.38 -27.38
C GLN A 209 -16.61 -9.34 -26.97
N GLU A 210 -17.79 -9.13 -27.53
CA GLU A 210 -18.89 -10.07 -27.36
C GLU A 210 -18.76 -11.17 -28.42
N THR A 211 -18.85 -12.42 -27.99
CA THR A 211 -18.81 -13.62 -28.84
C THR A 211 -20.13 -14.38 -28.73
N LYS A 212 -20.37 -15.38 -29.61
CA LYS A 212 -21.58 -16.23 -29.53
C LYS A 212 -21.73 -16.92 -28.18
N ASN A 213 -20.64 -17.24 -27.51
CA ASN A 213 -20.61 -18.07 -26.30
C ASN A 213 -20.20 -17.31 -25.04
N GLY A 214 -19.88 -15.99 -25.14
CA GLY A 214 -19.45 -15.23 -23.98
C GLY A 214 -18.78 -13.91 -24.31
N THR A 215 -18.14 -13.31 -23.32
CA THR A 215 -17.49 -12.02 -23.40
C THR A 215 -16.00 -12.17 -23.16
N ILE A 216 -15.17 -11.55 -24.00
CA ILE A 216 -13.72 -11.45 -23.78
C ILE A 216 -13.41 -10.05 -23.26
N ARG A 217 -12.69 -9.99 -22.15
CA ARG A 217 -12.21 -8.75 -21.56
C ARG A 217 -10.69 -8.71 -21.52
N ILE A 218 -10.12 -7.54 -21.79
CA ILE A 218 -8.69 -7.27 -21.73
C ILE A 218 -8.43 -6.27 -20.61
N TYR A 219 -7.50 -6.60 -19.73
CA TYR A 219 -7.04 -5.76 -18.64
C TYR A 219 -5.62 -5.30 -18.93
N ASN A 220 -5.42 -3.99 -18.96
CA ASN A 220 -4.14 -3.40 -19.34
C ASN A 220 -3.11 -3.59 -18.20
N GLY A 221 -1.94 -4.13 -18.55
CA GLY A 221 -0.77 -4.26 -17.69
C GLY A 221 0.18 -3.07 -17.78
N GLY A 222 1.47 -3.35 -17.90
CA GLY A 222 2.51 -2.35 -18.02
C GLY A 222 3.49 -2.35 -16.85
N PHE A 223 3.65 -3.48 -16.19
CA PHE A 223 4.62 -3.65 -15.08
C PHE A 223 5.47 -4.90 -15.31
N GLY A 224 6.67 -4.90 -14.72
CA GLY A 224 7.58 -6.05 -14.77
C GLY A 224 7.03 -7.25 -13.99
N ILE A 225 7.64 -8.41 -14.17
CA ILE A 225 7.38 -9.59 -13.33
C ILE A 225 8.36 -9.60 -12.15
N ASP A 226 7.94 -10.16 -11.02
CA ASP A 226 8.67 -10.17 -9.75
C ASP A 226 9.65 -11.35 -9.60
N ASP A 227 9.57 -12.33 -10.50
CA ASP A 227 10.42 -13.52 -10.50
C ASP A 227 10.54 -14.09 -11.92
N ASP A 228 11.57 -14.88 -12.17
CA ASP A 228 11.70 -15.63 -13.42
C ASP A 228 10.58 -16.67 -13.52
N ILE A 229 9.96 -16.74 -14.69
CA ILE A 229 8.87 -17.70 -14.96
C ILE A 229 9.36 -18.73 -15.97
N ILE A 230 9.27 -19.99 -15.61
CA ILE A 230 9.52 -21.11 -16.51
C ILE A 230 8.19 -21.79 -16.79
N TYR A 231 7.80 -21.83 -18.06
CA TYR A 231 6.62 -22.56 -18.52
C TYR A 231 7.04 -23.66 -19.50
N GLU A 232 6.61 -24.87 -19.22
CA GLU A 232 6.93 -26.03 -20.04
C GLU A 232 5.65 -26.75 -20.43
N LYS A 233 5.45 -26.97 -21.72
CA LYS A 233 4.29 -27.68 -22.26
C LYS A 233 4.71 -28.40 -23.56
N ASP A 234 4.33 -29.65 -23.70
CA ASP A 234 4.53 -30.46 -24.90
C ASP A 234 6.01 -30.52 -25.38
N GLY A 235 6.97 -30.40 -24.45
CA GLY A 235 8.41 -30.38 -24.73
C GLY A 235 8.96 -29.02 -25.14
N GLU A 236 8.13 -28.01 -25.28
CA GLU A 236 8.54 -26.61 -25.48
C GLU A 236 8.71 -25.91 -24.13
N LYS A 237 9.82 -25.20 -23.97
CA LYS A 237 10.15 -24.45 -22.75
C LYS A 237 10.25 -22.96 -23.05
N VAL A 238 9.42 -22.18 -22.35
CA VAL A 238 9.46 -20.70 -22.39
C VAL A 238 10.08 -20.21 -21.09
N LEU A 239 11.12 -19.38 -21.18
CA LEU A 239 11.76 -18.69 -20.07
C LEU A 239 11.45 -17.20 -20.17
N LEU A 240 10.76 -16.67 -19.18
CA LEU A 240 10.49 -15.23 -19.02
C LEU A 240 11.35 -14.72 -17.85
N SER A 241 12.39 -13.96 -18.15
CA SER A 241 13.26 -13.41 -17.12
C SER A 241 12.70 -12.10 -16.56
N ASN A 242 12.75 -11.95 -15.25
CA ASN A 242 12.26 -10.75 -14.55
C ASN A 242 13.04 -9.47 -14.92
N SER A 243 14.25 -9.63 -15.47
CA SER A 243 15.11 -8.50 -15.88
C SER A 243 14.64 -7.79 -17.15
N ASN A 244 13.89 -8.47 -18.03
CA ASN A 244 13.52 -7.97 -19.35
C ASN A 244 12.10 -8.36 -19.81
N THR A 245 11.28 -8.89 -18.89
CA THR A 245 9.88 -9.26 -19.17
C THR A 245 8.91 -8.37 -18.43
N GLY A 246 7.89 -7.91 -19.11
CA GLY A 246 6.74 -7.23 -18.53
C GLY A 246 5.44 -7.95 -18.81
N LEU A 247 4.46 -7.83 -17.90
CA LEU A 247 3.09 -8.25 -18.14
C LEU A 247 2.37 -7.12 -18.88
N ALA A 248 2.11 -7.32 -20.18
CA ALA A 248 1.44 -6.36 -21.04
C ALA A 248 -0.08 -6.31 -20.78
N GLY A 249 -0.68 -7.44 -20.40
CA GLY A 249 -2.10 -7.50 -20.10
C GLY A 249 -2.56 -8.90 -19.67
N ILE A 250 -3.84 -8.95 -19.26
CA ILE A 250 -4.52 -10.21 -18.97
C ILE A 250 -5.79 -10.27 -19.80
N ILE A 251 -6.04 -11.41 -20.42
CA ILE A 251 -7.22 -11.70 -21.23
C ILE A 251 -8.06 -12.72 -20.45
N ILE A 252 -9.33 -12.39 -20.23
CA ILE A 252 -10.29 -13.30 -19.58
C ILE A 252 -11.46 -13.54 -20.51
N GLU A 253 -11.75 -14.80 -20.76
CA GLU A 253 -12.96 -15.26 -21.46
C GLU A 253 -14.00 -15.69 -20.43
N TYR A 254 -15.15 -15.01 -20.45
CA TYR A 254 -16.30 -15.31 -19.61
C TYR A 254 -17.37 -16.06 -20.42
N GLU A 255 -18.01 -17.04 -19.78
CA GLU A 255 -19.21 -17.71 -20.28
C GLU A 255 -20.34 -17.47 -19.29
N GLY A 256 -21.23 -16.53 -19.61
CA GLY A 256 -22.20 -16.01 -18.67
C GLY A 256 -21.52 -15.37 -17.44
N THR A 257 -21.78 -15.90 -16.26
CA THR A 257 -21.19 -15.44 -14.99
C THR A 257 -19.94 -16.24 -14.56
N SER A 258 -19.49 -17.18 -15.37
CA SER A 258 -18.35 -18.06 -15.07
C SER A 258 -17.12 -17.69 -15.89
N ILE A 259 -15.94 -18.00 -15.36
CA ILE A 259 -14.69 -17.81 -16.09
C ILE A 259 -14.38 -19.11 -16.83
N LYS A 260 -14.17 -19.01 -18.14
CA LYS A 260 -13.82 -20.13 -19.01
C LYS A 260 -12.31 -20.27 -19.19
N LYS A 261 -11.61 -19.14 -19.41
CA LYS A 261 -10.19 -19.13 -19.70
C LYS A 261 -9.54 -17.84 -19.22
N ILE A 262 -8.27 -17.92 -18.80
CA ILE A 262 -7.45 -16.77 -18.45
C ILE A 262 -6.07 -16.92 -19.08
N GLU A 263 -5.59 -15.86 -19.70
CA GLU A 263 -4.26 -15.79 -20.29
C GLU A 263 -3.54 -14.49 -19.84
N GLY A 264 -2.26 -14.63 -19.51
CA GLY A 264 -1.35 -13.49 -19.33
C GLY A 264 -0.58 -13.24 -20.63
N VAL A 265 -0.57 -12.01 -21.08
CA VAL A 265 0.22 -11.56 -22.24
C VAL A 265 1.51 -10.94 -21.71
N PHE A 266 2.63 -11.60 -21.97
CA PHE A 266 3.96 -11.19 -21.55
C PHE A 266 4.73 -10.59 -22.72
N ALA A 267 5.36 -9.45 -22.48
CA ALA A 267 6.23 -8.78 -23.46
C ALA A 267 7.69 -8.98 -23.07
N GLN A 268 8.48 -9.58 -23.97
CA GLN A 268 9.90 -9.82 -23.79
C GLN A 268 10.65 -9.54 -25.08
N ASN A 269 11.67 -8.68 -25.05
CA ASN A 269 12.50 -8.33 -26.22
C ASN A 269 11.67 -7.90 -27.47
N GLY A 270 10.58 -7.16 -27.26
CA GLY A 270 9.70 -6.70 -28.35
C GLY A 270 8.68 -7.73 -28.84
N ASN A 271 8.73 -8.97 -28.40
CA ASN A 271 7.76 -10.00 -28.72
C ASN A 271 6.71 -10.15 -27.62
N GLN A 272 5.50 -10.53 -27.99
CA GLN A 272 4.43 -10.86 -27.05
C GLN A 272 4.16 -12.36 -27.05
N ILE A 273 4.05 -12.92 -25.84
CA ILE A 273 3.80 -14.35 -25.63
C ILE A 273 2.55 -14.43 -24.72
N SER A 274 1.53 -15.17 -25.17
CA SER A 274 0.35 -15.45 -24.36
C SER A 274 0.48 -16.79 -23.68
N LEU A 275 0.36 -16.83 -22.35
CA LEU A 275 0.45 -18.05 -21.55
C LEU A 275 -0.78 -18.21 -20.66
N PRO A 276 -1.30 -19.44 -20.48
CA PRO A 276 -2.44 -19.69 -19.62
C PRO A 276 -2.09 -19.44 -18.15
N LEU A 277 -3.02 -18.85 -17.40
CA LEU A 277 -2.92 -18.67 -15.95
C LEU A 277 -3.79 -19.71 -15.26
N ARG A 278 -3.28 -20.28 -14.15
CA ARG A 278 -3.90 -21.45 -13.52
C ARG A 278 -5.07 -21.09 -12.60
N TYR A 279 -5.04 -19.93 -11.93
CA TYR A 279 -5.99 -19.67 -10.85
C TYR A 279 -6.76 -18.37 -11.05
N ALA A 280 -8.03 -18.39 -10.64
CA ALA A 280 -8.84 -17.19 -10.47
C ALA A 280 -9.58 -17.18 -9.14
N TYR A 281 -9.87 -16.00 -8.64
CA TYR A 281 -10.80 -15.75 -7.55
C TYR A 281 -11.86 -14.74 -8.02
N TYR A 282 -13.11 -15.17 -8.10
CA TYR A 282 -14.21 -14.38 -8.61
C TYR A 282 -15.51 -14.75 -7.92
N ASN A 283 -16.31 -13.77 -7.55
CA ASN A 283 -17.58 -13.97 -6.82
C ASN A 283 -17.44 -14.92 -5.61
N LYS A 284 -16.38 -14.67 -4.79
CA LYS A 284 -16.06 -15.47 -3.59
C LYS A 284 -15.78 -16.97 -3.90
N LYS A 285 -15.53 -17.31 -5.15
CA LYS A 285 -15.21 -18.67 -5.60
C LYS A 285 -13.79 -18.74 -6.15
N PHE A 286 -13.06 -19.77 -5.74
CA PHE A 286 -11.74 -20.09 -6.25
C PHE A 286 -11.85 -21.08 -7.41
N TYR A 287 -11.16 -20.78 -8.50
CA TYR A 287 -11.07 -21.58 -9.72
C TYR A 287 -9.66 -22.11 -9.89
N ASP A 288 -9.51 -23.40 -10.17
CA ASP A 288 -8.26 -24.03 -10.59
C ASP A 288 -8.47 -24.68 -11.98
N PHE A 289 -7.81 -24.13 -12.99
CA PHE A 289 -7.90 -24.62 -14.37
C PHE A 289 -6.98 -25.81 -14.66
N GLN A 290 -6.33 -26.38 -13.63
CA GLN A 290 -5.48 -27.57 -13.67
C GLN A 290 -4.22 -27.44 -14.57
N GLY A 291 -4.01 -26.29 -15.19
CA GLY A 291 -2.86 -26.03 -16.06
C GLY A 291 -2.55 -24.54 -16.17
N GLY A 292 -1.32 -24.22 -16.60
CA GLY A 292 -0.88 -22.85 -16.72
C GLY A 292 0.08 -22.42 -15.61
N LEU A 293 0.41 -21.13 -15.63
CA LEU A 293 1.31 -20.50 -14.66
C LEU A 293 0.68 -20.43 -13.27
N ASN A 294 1.45 -20.65 -12.22
CA ASN A 294 1.02 -20.54 -10.81
C ASN A 294 0.73 -19.09 -10.41
N ILE A 295 -0.14 -18.43 -11.11
CA ILE A 295 -0.58 -17.06 -10.93
C ILE A 295 -2.07 -17.08 -10.62
N THR A 296 -2.51 -16.21 -9.70
CA THR A 296 -3.93 -16.01 -9.39
C THR A 296 -4.37 -14.64 -9.88
N VAL A 297 -5.50 -14.59 -10.57
CA VAL A 297 -6.19 -13.35 -10.93
C VAL A 297 -7.42 -13.22 -10.04
N MET A 298 -7.48 -12.15 -9.24
CA MET A 298 -8.66 -11.82 -8.46
C MET A 298 -9.47 -10.76 -9.17
N ILE A 299 -10.66 -11.08 -9.66
CA ILE A 299 -11.55 -10.17 -10.34
C ILE A 299 -12.38 -9.41 -9.29
N ILE A 300 -12.41 -8.09 -9.41
CA ILE A 300 -13.16 -7.20 -8.53
C ILE A 300 -14.01 -6.22 -9.35
N PRO A 301 -15.13 -5.75 -8.80
CA PRO A 301 -15.90 -4.69 -9.41
C PRO A 301 -15.11 -3.39 -9.52
N SER A 302 -15.45 -2.59 -10.53
CA SER A 302 -15.00 -1.20 -10.62
C SER A 302 -16.19 -0.24 -10.70
N VAL A 303 -16.02 0.96 -10.15
CA VAL A 303 -16.97 2.06 -10.31
C VAL A 303 -16.43 3.02 -11.34
N ILE A 304 -17.26 3.34 -12.33
CA ILE A 304 -16.97 4.29 -13.40
C ILE A 304 -17.93 5.46 -13.25
N ASP A 305 -17.39 6.66 -13.04
CA ASP A 305 -18.19 7.88 -12.98
C ASP A 305 -18.82 8.17 -14.36
N ASN A 306 -20.11 8.45 -14.36
CA ASN A 306 -20.82 8.81 -15.57
C ASN A 306 -20.71 10.33 -15.79
N PRO A 307 -20.27 10.81 -16.97
CA PRO A 307 -20.21 12.23 -17.28
C PRO A 307 -21.51 12.99 -17.12
N ASN A 308 -22.64 12.30 -17.21
CA ASN A 308 -24.00 12.85 -17.03
C ASN A 308 -24.53 12.81 -15.59
N GLY A 309 -23.64 12.49 -14.64
CA GLY A 309 -23.99 12.30 -13.21
C GLY A 309 -24.35 10.85 -12.88
N GLY A 310 -23.94 10.40 -11.69
CA GLY A 310 -24.08 9.04 -11.23
C GLY A 310 -22.84 8.19 -11.49
N ALA A 311 -22.87 6.95 -11.03
CA ALA A 311 -21.76 5.99 -11.16
C ALA A 311 -22.31 4.63 -11.59
N ASN A 312 -21.60 3.98 -12.50
CA ASN A 312 -21.94 2.62 -12.97
C ASN A 312 -21.01 1.61 -12.31
N LEU A 313 -21.59 0.53 -11.78
CA LEU A 313 -20.85 -0.60 -11.25
C LEU A 313 -20.62 -1.62 -12.37
N ASP A 314 -19.36 -1.90 -12.69
CA ASP A 314 -18.95 -3.00 -13.57
C ASP A 314 -18.36 -4.13 -12.71
N ASN A 315 -19.10 -5.24 -12.59
CA ASN A 315 -18.74 -6.38 -11.73
C ASN A 315 -17.41 -7.06 -12.12
N THR A 316 -16.93 -6.84 -13.32
CA THR A 316 -15.67 -7.39 -13.85
C THR A 316 -14.74 -6.29 -14.37
N GLY A 317 -14.91 -5.07 -13.87
CA GLY A 317 -14.21 -3.89 -14.38
C GLY A 317 -12.76 -3.76 -13.96
N ALA A 318 -12.31 -4.50 -12.93
CA ALA A 318 -10.93 -4.49 -12.47
C ALA A 318 -10.47 -5.88 -12.03
N LEU A 319 -9.15 -6.04 -11.89
CA LEU A 319 -8.55 -7.23 -11.31
C LEU A 319 -7.28 -6.89 -10.51
N ILE A 320 -6.90 -7.82 -9.64
CA ILE A 320 -5.63 -7.84 -8.92
C ILE A 320 -4.83 -9.03 -9.43
N TYR A 321 -3.59 -8.78 -9.79
CA TYR A 321 -2.64 -9.81 -10.21
C TYR A 321 -1.82 -10.29 -9.01
N LEU A 322 -1.85 -11.58 -8.76
CA LEU A 322 -1.08 -12.24 -7.70
C LEU A 322 -0.09 -13.22 -8.32
N SER A 323 1.18 -12.86 -8.32
CA SER A 323 2.28 -13.74 -8.76
C SER A 323 2.38 -15.00 -7.89
N ASN A 324 3.26 -15.92 -8.26
CA ASN A 324 3.51 -17.10 -7.43
C ASN A 324 3.98 -16.75 -6.00
N LYS A 325 4.78 -15.67 -5.84
CA LYS A 325 5.20 -15.18 -4.52
C LYS A 325 4.02 -14.60 -3.74
N THR A 326 3.27 -13.70 -4.35
CA THR A 326 2.21 -12.96 -3.65
C THR A 326 0.98 -13.81 -3.33
N ARG A 327 0.54 -14.72 -4.25
CA ARG A 327 -0.63 -15.57 -4.03
C ARG A 327 -0.52 -16.50 -2.82
N ASN A 328 0.71 -16.89 -2.48
CA ASN A 328 0.98 -17.80 -1.37
C ASN A 328 1.16 -17.07 -0.03
N SER A 329 1.24 -15.74 -0.02
CA SER A 329 1.39 -14.95 1.20
C SER A 329 0.17 -15.03 2.11
N LEU A 330 0.37 -14.87 3.42
CA LEU A 330 -0.73 -14.74 4.39
C LEU A 330 -1.67 -13.59 3.99
N PHE A 331 -1.12 -12.45 3.56
CA PHE A 331 -1.91 -11.31 3.11
C PHE A 331 -2.91 -11.70 2.01
N ALA A 332 -2.43 -12.33 0.94
CA ALA A 332 -3.31 -12.72 -0.16
C ALA A 332 -4.32 -13.80 0.25
N LYS A 333 -3.87 -14.81 1.00
CA LYS A 333 -4.74 -15.92 1.41
C LYS A 333 -5.85 -15.48 2.36
N LEU A 334 -5.50 -14.77 3.45
CA LEU A 334 -6.50 -14.35 4.44
C LEU A 334 -7.27 -13.11 4.01
N TYR A 335 -6.56 -12.04 3.62
CA TYR A 335 -7.19 -10.75 3.39
C TYR A 335 -7.95 -10.71 2.07
N LEU A 336 -7.31 -11.09 0.96
CA LEU A 336 -7.91 -11.00 -0.37
C LEU A 336 -8.87 -12.17 -0.69
N MET A 337 -8.46 -13.40 -0.41
CA MET A 337 -9.19 -14.59 -0.86
C MET A 337 -10.00 -15.28 0.24
N ASN A 338 -10.00 -14.79 1.47
CA ASN A 338 -10.72 -15.40 2.61
C ASN A 338 -10.36 -16.88 2.84
N ASP A 339 -9.08 -17.24 2.71
CA ASP A 339 -8.51 -18.58 2.93
C ASP A 339 -9.28 -19.73 2.24
N PRO A 340 -9.36 -19.74 0.90
CA PRO A 340 -10.17 -20.71 0.17
C PRO A 340 -9.71 -22.17 0.34
N LEU A 341 -8.44 -22.37 0.72
CA LEU A 341 -7.83 -23.68 0.94
C LEU A 341 -7.82 -24.10 2.41
N LYS A 342 -8.38 -23.27 3.31
CA LYS A 342 -8.46 -23.52 4.76
C LYS A 342 -7.10 -23.81 5.41
N GLU A 343 -6.08 -23.06 5.04
CA GLU A 343 -4.73 -23.21 5.58
C GLU A 343 -4.55 -22.50 6.94
N TYR A 344 -5.43 -21.54 7.26
CA TYR A 344 -5.41 -20.72 8.48
C TYR A 344 -6.65 -20.97 9.36
N THR A 345 -7.05 -22.23 9.54
CA THR A 345 -8.27 -22.63 10.27
C THR A 345 -8.33 -22.13 11.71
N THR A 346 -7.19 -21.79 12.30
CA THR A 346 -7.09 -21.27 13.68
C THR A 346 -7.08 -19.73 13.76
N ILE A 347 -7.21 -19.07 12.61
CA ILE A 347 -7.35 -17.63 12.50
C ILE A 347 -8.77 -17.33 12.05
N SER A 348 -9.62 -16.86 12.98
CA SER A 348 -11.04 -16.65 12.75
C SER A 348 -11.37 -15.17 12.55
N LEU A 349 -12.08 -14.84 11.47
CA LEU A 349 -12.53 -13.47 11.20
C LEU A 349 -13.51 -13.03 12.31
N SER A 350 -13.15 -11.96 13.03
CA SER A 350 -13.93 -11.46 14.17
C SER A 350 -14.63 -10.15 13.88
N HIS A 351 -14.06 -9.31 13.00
CA HIS A 351 -14.68 -8.05 12.60
C HIS A 351 -14.30 -7.66 11.17
N VAL A 352 -15.25 -7.04 10.52
CA VAL A 352 -15.09 -6.42 9.19
C VAL A 352 -15.67 -5.03 9.24
N GLU A 353 -14.82 -4.01 9.10
CA GLU A 353 -15.28 -2.63 8.95
C GLU A 353 -15.22 -2.24 7.48
N GLU A 354 -16.38 -2.04 6.88
CA GLU A 354 -16.49 -1.75 5.44
C GLU A 354 -15.91 -0.39 5.08
N ASP A 355 -15.26 -0.30 3.92
CA ASP A 355 -14.93 0.98 3.29
C ASP A 355 -16.21 1.77 2.97
N THR A 356 -16.12 3.10 2.99
CA THR A 356 -17.29 3.98 2.77
C THR A 356 -17.95 3.77 1.40
N VAL A 357 -17.16 3.47 0.37
CA VAL A 357 -17.67 3.22 -0.99
C VAL A 357 -18.34 1.86 -1.06
N THR A 358 -17.71 0.80 -0.55
CA THR A 358 -18.33 -0.54 -0.51
C THR A 358 -19.58 -0.54 0.35
N LYS A 359 -19.57 0.14 1.50
CA LYS A 359 -20.74 0.29 2.38
C LYS A 359 -21.91 0.96 1.67
N TYR A 360 -21.65 2.03 0.91
CA TYR A 360 -22.67 2.68 0.10
C TYR A 360 -23.24 1.74 -0.97
N LEU A 361 -22.37 1.07 -1.74
CA LEU A 361 -22.79 0.14 -2.78
C LEU A 361 -23.58 -1.07 -2.21
N ASN A 362 -23.13 -1.57 -1.06
CA ASN A 362 -23.82 -2.69 -0.37
C ASN A 362 -25.20 -2.28 0.16
N SER A 363 -25.38 -1.02 0.60
CA SER A 363 -26.70 -0.49 0.94
C SER A 363 -27.67 -0.44 -0.25
N GLN A 364 -27.12 -0.43 -1.48
CA GLN A 364 -27.89 -0.55 -2.73
C GLN A 364 -28.03 -2.00 -3.22
N GLY A 365 -27.57 -3.00 -2.45
CA GLY A 365 -27.71 -4.43 -2.75
C GLY A 365 -26.54 -5.08 -3.49
N ALA A 366 -25.36 -4.44 -3.56
CA ALA A 366 -24.23 -4.97 -4.35
C ALA A 366 -23.50 -6.18 -3.71
N ASN A 367 -23.42 -6.28 -2.38
CA ASN A 367 -22.76 -7.36 -1.62
C ASN A 367 -21.26 -7.55 -1.96
N LEU A 368 -20.47 -6.46 -1.89
CA LEU A 368 -19.07 -6.39 -2.24
C LEU A 368 -18.17 -6.36 -1.01
N ASP A 369 -17.06 -7.09 -1.04
CA ASP A 369 -15.96 -6.94 -0.07
C ASP A 369 -14.96 -5.87 -0.56
N PHE A 370 -14.72 -5.82 -1.87
CA PHE A 370 -13.73 -4.96 -2.51
C PHE A 370 -14.31 -4.27 -3.74
N VAL A 371 -13.78 -3.09 -4.05
CA VAL A 371 -14.12 -2.34 -5.26
C VAL A 371 -12.92 -1.51 -5.73
N TYR A 372 -12.78 -1.33 -7.02
CA TYR A 372 -11.84 -0.39 -7.59
C TYR A 372 -12.55 0.95 -7.88
N TYR A 373 -12.23 1.96 -7.11
CA TYR A 373 -12.71 3.34 -7.32
C TYR A 373 -11.62 4.34 -6.91
N ASN A 374 -10.97 4.96 -7.89
CA ASN A 374 -9.78 5.79 -7.68
C ASN A 374 -8.68 5.06 -6.89
N GLY A 375 -8.52 3.76 -7.15
CA GLY A 375 -7.65 2.83 -6.45
C GLY A 375 -8.42 1.66 -5.84
N PHE A 376 -7.68 0.72 -5.26
CA PHE A 376 -8.24 -0.42 -4.55
C PHE A 376 -8.84 0.02 -3.21
N ARG A 377 -10.07 -0.37 -2.95
CA ARG A 377 -10.80 -0.12 -1.72
C ARG A 377 -11.34 -1.42 -1.14
N GLY A 378 -11.28 -1.53 0.17
CA GLY A 378 -11.76 -2.71 0.87
C GLY A 378 -11.88 -2.50 2.38
N PRO A 379 -12.33 -3.51 3.13
CA PRO A 379 -12.57 -3.40 4.55
C PRO A 379 -11.28 -3.42 5.36
N ILE A 380 -11.35 -2.89 6.60
CA ILE A 380 -10.44 -3.30 7.65
C ILE A 380 -10.95 -4.63 8.18
N LYS A 381 -10.09 -5.65 8.16
CA LYS A 381 -10.43 -6.96 8.70
C LYS A 381 -9.61 -7.24 9.96
N ILE A 382 -10.27 -7.80 10.98
CA ILE A 382 -9.66 -8.17 12.25
C ILE A 382 -9.97 -9.63 12.50
N TRP A 383 -8.92 -10.42 12.71
CA TRP A 383 -9.04 -11.84 13.02
C TRP A 383 -8.56 -12.12 14.45
N LYS A 384 -9.28 -12.96 15.14
CA LYS A 384 -8.80 -13.59 16.37
C LYS A 384 -7.88 -14.75 16.02
N VAL A 385 -6.78 -14.86 16.73
CA VAL A 385 -5.78 -15.91 16.53
C VAL A 385 -5.85 -16.90 17.67
N ASP A 386 -6.17 -18.15 17.38
CA ASP A 386 -6.10 -19.27 18.28
C ASP A 386 -4.88 -20.15 17.91
N TYR A 387 -4.21 -20.72 18.91
CA TYR A 387 -2.95 -21.44 18.70
C TYR A 387 -3.11 -22.93 18.94
N PRO A 388 -2.90 -23.79 17.90
CA PRO A 388 -2.76 -25.23 18.11
C PRO A 388 -1.60 -25.55 19.06
N GLU A 389 -1.69 -26.70 19.76
CA GLU A 389 -0.66 -27.13 20.69
C GLU A 389 0.71 -27.34 20.03
N ASN A 390 0.75 -27.77 18.79
CA ASN A 390 1.98 -28.01 18.01
C ASN A 390 2.66 -26.73 17.50
N ILE A 391 2.10 -25.55 17.75
CA ILE A 391 2.78 -24.28 17.48
C ILE A 391 3.62 -23.91 18.70
N ILE A 392 4.91 -23.69 18.48
CA ILE A 392 5.88 -23.34 19.53
C ILE A 392 6.30 -21.88 19.42
N LYS A 393 6.70 -21.31 20.58
CA LYS A 393 7.35 -19.99 20.62
C LYS A 393 8.81 -20.13 20.19
N GLU A 394 9.25 -19.25 19.30
CA GLU A 394 10.63 -19.19 18.80
C GLU A 394 11.35 -17.98 19.38
N ARG A 395 12.29 -18.19 20.31
CA ARG A 395 13.00 -17.10 21.00
C ARG A 395 13.68 -16.10 20.04
N GLY A 396 14.12 -16.55 18.88
CA GLY A 396 14.72 -15.69 17.86
C GLY A 396 13.82 -14.55 17.40
N PHE A 397 12.50 -14.73 17.45
CA PHE A 397 11.55 -13.67 17.12
C PHE A 397 11.49 -12.52 18.16
N LEU A 398 12.04 -12.72 19.35
CA LEU A 398 12.16 -11.68 20.38
C LEU A 398 13.48 -10.90 20.30
N ASN A 399 14.38 -11.22 19.39
CA ASN A 399 15.61 -10.47 19.18
C ASN A 399 15.29 -9.03 18.81
N LEU A 400 15.99 -8.07 19.42
CA LEU A 400 15.83 -6.64 19.15
C LEU A 400 16.63 -6.17 17.93
N SER A 401 17.61 -6.95 17.52
CA SER A 401 18.44 -6.72 16.34
C SER A 401 18.87 -8.06 15.75
N GLY A 402 19.12 -8.07 14.46
CA GLY A 402 19.61 -9.24 13.72
C GLY A 402 20.03 -8.84 12.32
N GLU A 403 20.88 -9.66 11.71
CA GLU A 403 21.06 -9.59 10.27
C GLU A 403 19.80 -10.13 9.60
N TYR A 404 19.45 -9.57 8.46
CA TYR A 404 18.22 -9.88 7.70
C TYR A 404 18.09 -11.34 7.25
N ALA A 405 18.98 -12.22 7.64
CA ALA A 405 18.94 -13.65 7.36
C ALA A 405 19.25 -14.53 8.58
N GLY A 406 19.45 -13.94 9.77
CA GLY A 406 19.90 -14.67 10.96
C GLY A 406 18.95 -15.73 11.49
N LEU A 407 17.71 -15.79 10.99
CA LEU A 407 16.68 -16.77 11.35
C LEU A 407 16.39 -17.80 10.24
N ASP A 408 17.17 -17.81 9.16
CA ASP A 408 16.97 -18.78 8.06
C ASP A 408 17.24 -20.24 8.48
N ASN A 409 17.91 -20.45 9.61
CA ASN A 409 18.12 -21.76 10.21
C ASN A 409 16.94 -22.28 11.07
N ILE A 410 15.86 -21.52 11.19
CA ILE A 410 14.64 -22.02 11.82
C ILE A 410 13.98 -23.00 10.84
N THR A 411 14.28 -24.27 11.01
CA THR A 411 13.64 -25.35 10.26
C THR A 411 12.20 -25.51 10.74
N PHE A 412 11.28 -24.79 10.11
CA PHE A 412 9.87 -25.14 10.22
C PHE A 412 9.67 -26.48 9.54
N VAL A 413 9.46 -27.52 10.33
CA VAL A 413 9.09 -28.84 9.79
C VAL A 413 7.83 -28.66 8.96
N LYS A 414 7.92 -29.03 7.68
CA LYS A 414 6.83 -28.93 6.70
C LYS A 414 5.58 -29.65 7.14
#